data_03416b2f055a74359c048668db4fabb8
#
_entry.id   03416b2f055a74359c048668db4fabb8
#
_cell.length_a   1.000
_cell.length_b   1.000
_cell.length_c   1.000
_cell.angle_alpha   90.00
_cell.angle_beta   90.00
_cell.angle_gamma   90.00
#
_symmetry.space_group_name_H-M   'P 1'
#
loop_
_entity.id
_entity.type
_entity.pdbx_description
1 polymer ?
#
loop_
_entity_poly.entity_id
_entity_poly.type
_entity_poly.pdbx_seq_one_letter_code
_entity_poly.pdbx_strand_id
1 'polypeptide(L)'
;MALAFPLALSGCVTGDDYSRNEAGFISVANKTASVEAKETVWIQNQNQARSAGAQVKSLLARTKPLDVETAVQIALLNNKGLQAAYADLGYRAADAWQSTMFINPTVSFGTTGIGTPELQAFKTIEGMITTNILALATKSRDVAIADTRFRQAQLTAAVRTLQVAADTRRAWIGAVAAWENVGQLQRAQATADAASELAAKLGETGAMTKGAQAREHVFVAEIAGETAKARLAARLAKEELTRLMGLWGSELDYQVPNSLPPLPKSVAKRDTIEAEALRNRIDLQVAKLELEATARSYGLTEATRYVTDLEILTGFETEREIEDDEKKTRTTPQVELEFAIPIFDTGKARMRKAEVAYMRAANLLAEKAVNVRSEARSAYEAYRSNYDIARHYRNNVVPLRAKVEEESLLTYNGMITNTFELLTDTRDKINSILLSVNAKRDFWLAEANLAPAIYGGGATNASAETEVAAASGSGGGGGH
;
A
#
# COMPACT_ATOMS: atom_id res chain seq x y z
N MET A 1 -16.57 53.09 27.21
CA MET A 1 -17.16 51.93 27.90
C MET A 1 -16.81 50.70 27.08
N ALA A 2 -15.74 49.97 27.47
CA ALA A 2 -15.26 48.81 26.76
C ALA A 2 -16.15 47.60 27.14
N LEU A 3 -16.93 47.09 26.19
CA LEU A 3 -17.65 45.81 26.34
C LEU A 3 -16.66 44.67 26.08
N ALA A 4 -16.11 44.11 27.16
CA ALA A 4 -15.40 42.86 27.15
C ALA A 4 -16.44 41.74 27.00
N PHE A 5 -16.51 41.13 25.83
CA PHE A 5 -17.25 39.88 25.63
C PHE A 5 -16.38 38.73 26.15
N PRO A 6 -16.81 37.95 27.15
CA PRO A 6 -16.07 36.76 27.53
C PRO A 6 -16.32 35.69 26.45
N LEU A 7 -15.38 35.50 25.55
CA LEU A 7 -15.32 34.32 24.71
C LEU A 7 -15.11 33.09 25.62
N ALA A 8 -16.20 32.38 25.88
CA ALA A 8 -16.15 31.06 26.49
C ALA A 8 -15.44 30.09 25.52
N LEU A 9 -14.12 29.99 25.64
CA LEU A 9 -13.27 29.00 25.00
C LEU A 9 -13.42 27.65 25.72
N SER A 10 -14.58 27.02 25.59
CA SER A 10 -14.78 25.64 26.05
C SER A 10 -14.74 24.71 24.86
N GLY A 11 -13.65 23.97 24.72
CA GLY A 11 -13.50 22.88 23.77
C GLY A 11 -12.33 23.03 22.80
N CYS A 12 -11.16 23.39 23.30
CA CYS A 12 -9.91 23.15 22.56
C CYS A 12 -9.74 21.63 22.46
N VAL A 13 -10.11 21.04 21.32
CA VAL A 13 -9.41 19.85 20.86
C VAL A 13 -7.96 20.31 20.70
N THR A 14 -7.09 19.91 21.62
CA THR A 14 -5.71 20.32 21.63
C THR A 14 -5.08 19.80 20.34
N GLY A 15 -4.64 20.69 19.47
CA GLY A 15 -3.93 20.37 18.23
C GLY A 15 -2.58 19.66 18.45
N ASP A 16 -2.23 19.41 19.71
CA ASP A 16 -0.98 18.79 20.16
C ASP A 16 -0.76 17.39 19.57
N ASP A 17 -1.82 16.60 19.39
CA ASP A 17 -1.69 15.23 18.84
C ASP A 17 -1.36 15.23 17.35
N TYR A 18 -1.78 16.25 16.59
CA TYR A 18 -1.50 16.38 15.17
C TYR A 18 -0.19 17.10 14.87
N SER A 19 0.26 17.98 15.77
CA SER A 19 1.45 18.81 15.60
C SER A 19 2.76 18.05 15.85
N ARG A 20 2.71 16.87 16.46
CA ARG A 20 3.90 16.06 16.76
C ARG A 20 4.50 15.50 15.47
N ASN A 21 5.84 15.48 15.37
CA ASN A 21 6.54 14.91 14.22
C ASN A 21 6.16 13.45 13.91
N GLU A 22 5.76 12.71 14.93
CA GLU A 22 5.36 11.28 14.83
C GLU A 22 3.84 11.11 14.70
N ALA A 23 3.09 12.18 14.45
CA ALA A 23 1.64 12.22 14.49
C ALA A 23 0.99 11.01 13.79
N GLY A 24 0.33 10.16 14.56
CA GLY A 24 -0.38 8.99 14.10
C GLY A 24 0.46 7.79 13.70
N PHE A 25 1.79 7.90 13.54
CA PHE A 25 2.64 6.77 13.15
C PHE A 25 2.71 5.68 14.23
N ILE A 26 2.73 6.03 15.51
CA ILE A 26 2.71 5.06 16.61
C ILE A 26 1.48 4.15 16.52
N SER A 27 0.31 4.69 16.17
CA SER A 27 -0.91 3.92 15.95
C SER A 27 -0.76 2.93 14.80
N VAL A 28 -0.13 3.35 13.70
CA VAL A 28 0.18 2.48 12.55
C VAL A 28 1.14 1.36 12.96
N ALA A 29 2.24 1.69 13.63
CA ALA A 29 3.24 0.73 14.10
C ALA A 29 2.62 -0.31 15.05
N ASN A 30 1.81 0.10 16.01
CA ASN A 30 1.13 -0.81 16.93
C ASN A 30 0.13 -1.73 16.20
N LYS A 31 -0.63 -1.18 15.25
CA LYS A 31 -1.61 -1.95 14.46
C LYS A 31 -0.92 -2.99 13.58
N THR A 32 0.19 -2.64 12.95
CA THR A 32 0.96 -3.57 12.10
C THR A 32 1.75 -4.58 12.92
N ALA A 33 2.33 -4.18 14.05
CA ALA A 33 3.03 -5.08 14.96
C ALA A 33 2.12 -6.18 15.54
N SER A 34 0.82 -5.89 15.72
CA SER A 34 -0.15 -6.89 16.17
C SER A 34 -0.41 -8.01 15.15
N VAL A 35 -0.09 -7.79 13.87
CA VAL A 35 -0.29 -8.75 12.78
C VAL A 35 1.02 -9.41 12.36
N GLU A 36 2.07 -8.61 12.13
CA GLU A 36 3.35 -9.07 11.56
C GLU A 36 4.45 -9.30 12.61
N ALA A 37 4.27 -8.82 13.84
CA ALA A 37 5.27 -8.86 14.91
C ALA A 37 6.66 -8.33 14.47
N LYS A 38 6.66 -7.29 13.62
CA LYS A 38 7.85 -6.66 13.03
C LYS A 38 7.93 -5.19 13.41
N GLU A 39 9.15 -4.68 13.44
CA GLU A 39 9.44 -3.27 13.67
C GLU A 39 9.24 -2.47 12.38
N THR A 40 8.56 -1.34 12.51
CA THR A 40 8.39 -0.37 11.44
C THR A 40 8.96 0.96 11.87
N VAL A 41 9.63 1.67 10.97
CA VAL A 41 10.26 2.96 11.23
C VAL A 41 9.87 3.97 10.16
N TRP A 42 9.43 5.14 10.58
CA TRP A 42 9.27 6.29 9.69
C TRP A 42 10.53 7.15 9.75
N ILE A 43 11.23 7.22 8.65
CA ILE A 43 12.50 7.95 8.52
C ILE A 43 12.22 9.41 8.18
N GLN A 44 12.38 10.30 9.14
CA GLN A 44 12.14 11.73 9.00
C GLN A 44 13.42 12.56 8.95
N ASN A 45 14.55 11.99 9.38
CA ASN A 45 15.82 12.69 9.45
C ASN A 45 17.01 11.77 9.14
N GLN A 46 18.17 12.38 8.90
CA GLN A 46 19.37 11.66 8.49
C GLN A 46 19.90 10.69 9.57
N ASN A 47 19.68 10.97 10.85
CA ASN A 47 20.11 10.07 11.92
C ASN A 47 19.28 8.79 11.94
N GLN A 48 17.96 8.90 11.78
CA GLN A 48 17.06 7.74 11.63
C GLN A 48 17.40 6.94 10.37
N ALA A 49 17.72 7.61 9.25
CA ALA A 49 18.16 6.95 8.02
C ALA A 49 19.45 6.14 8.22
N ARG A 50 20.42 6.69 8.93
CA ARG A 50 21.69 6.00 9.27
C ARG A 50 21.44 4.80 10.19
N SER A 51 20.60 4.97 11.20
CA SER A 51 20.24 3.90 12.14
C SER A 51 19.53 2.74 11.43
N ALA A 52 18.51 3.03 10.61
CA ALA A 52 17.81 2.02 9.79
C ALA A 52 18.79 1.31 8.83
N GLY A 53 19.66 2.05 8.14
CA GLY A 53 20.66 1.47 7.24
C GLY A 53 21.68 0.58 7.99
N ALA A 54 22.10 0.96 9.21
CA ALA A 54 22.97 0.13 10.02
C ALA A 54 22.28 -1.16 10.46
N GLN A 55 21.00 -1.09 10.81
CA GLN A 55 20.18 -2.24 11.17
C GLN A 55 20.00 -3.20 9.97
N VAL A 56 19.72 -2.69 8.78
CA VAL A 56 19.63 -3.47 7.53
C VAL A 56 20.94 -4.20 7.27
N LYS A 57 22.09 -3.51 7.33
CA LYS A 57 23.42 -4.14 7.16
C LYS A 57 23.68 -5.23 8.21
N SER A 58 23.29 -5.00 9.45
CA SER A 58 23.42 -6.01 10.52
C SER A 58 22.56 -7.25 10.23
N LEU A 59 21.32 -7.08 9.76
CA LEU A 59 20.43 -8.18 9.40
C LEU A 59 20.99 -9.00 8.23
N LEU A 60 21.47 -8.35 7.17
CA LEU A 60 22.11 -9.02 6.02
C LEU A 60 23.39 -9.77 6.39
N ALA A 61 24.16 -9.26 7.36
CA ALA A 61 25.38 -9.90 7.82
C ALA A 61 25.14 -11.16 8.67
N ARG A 62 24.07 -11.12 9.49
CA ARG A 62 23.74 -12.21 10.45
C ARG A 62 23.06 -13.40 9.79
N THR A 63 22.23 -13.17 8.77
CA THR A 63 21.35 -14.19 8.19
C THR A 63 21.86 -14.60 6.81
N LYS A 64 22.58 -15.69 6.75
CA LYS A 64 23.10 -16.28 5.50
C LYS A 64 22.81 -17.78 5.49
N PRO A 65 21.94 -18.27 4.59
CA PRO A 65 21.13 -17.56 3.59
C PRO A 65 19.98 -16.75 4.20
N LEU A 66 19.49 -15.75 3.48
CA LEU A 66 18.43 -14.82 3.91
C LEU A 66 17.10 -15.56 4.10
N ASP A 67 16.56 -15.57 5.30
CA ASP A 67 15.23 -16.12 5.60
C ASP A 67 14.11 -15.12 5.29
N VAL A 68 12.87 -15.62 5.22
CA VAL A 68 11.70 -14.82 4.84
C VAL A 68 11.40 -13.72 5.86
N GLU A 69 11.56 -14.02 7.15
CA GLU A 69 11.22 -13.06 8.21
C GLU A 69 12.21 -11.89 8.27
N THR A 70 13.48 -12.19 8.00
CA THR A 70 14.52 -11.16 7.87
C THR A 70 14.33 -10.33 6.61
N ALA A 71 13.94 -10.94 5.48
CA ALA A 71 13.62 -10.20 4.25
C ALA A 71 12.46 -9.22 4.46
N VAL A 72 11.38 -9.65 5.12
CA VAL A 72 10.24 -8.78 5.47
C VAL A 72 10.69 -7.65 6.39
N GLN A 73 11.49 -7.94 7.43
CA GLN A 73 11.99 -6.89 8.33
C GLN A 73 12.82 -5.84 7.61
N ILE A 74 13.70 -6.26 6.69
CA ILE A 74 14.51 -5.34 5.86
C ILE A 74 13.60 -4.48 4.98
N ALA A 75 12.58 -5.06 4.34
CA ALA A 75 11.65 -4.33 3.51
C ALA A 75 10.89 -3.27 4.32
N LEU A 76 10.39 -3.60 5.50
CA LEU A 76 9.67 -2.66 6.36
C LEU A 76 10.55 -1.50 6.86
N LEU A 77 11.85 -1.72 7.02
CA LEU A 77 12.81 -0.67 7.42
C LEU A 77 13.27 0.21 6.25
N ASN A 78 13.38 -0.34 5.04
CA ASN A 78 14.11 0.33 3.97
C ASN A 78 13.30 0.62 2.70
N ASN A 79 12.09 0.05 2.52
CA ASN A 79 11.28 0.28 1.32
C ASN A 79 10.88 1.75 1.18
N LYS A 80 11.32 2.39 0.09
CA LYS A 80 11.09 3.84 -0.14
C LYS A 80 9.63 4.16 -0.46
N GLY A 81 8.90 3.26 -1.11
CA GLY A 81 7.46 3.42 -1.33
C GLY A 81 6.66 3.40 -0.02
N LEU A 82 7.10 2.61 0.97
CA LEU A 82 6.52 2.61 2.30
C LEU A 82 6.83 3.92 3.05
N GLN A 83 8.07 4.44 2.95
CA GLN A 83 8.43 5.73 3.53
C GLN A 83 7.61 6.89 2.93
N ALA A 84 7.31 6.84 1.63
CA ALA A 84 6.42 7.81 0.99
C ALA A 84 4.99 7.72 1.55
N ALA A 85 4.45 6.51 1.75
CA ALA A 85 3.14 6.34 2.36
C ALA A 85 3.06 6.85 3.82
N TYR A 86 4.16 6.78 4.57
CA TYR A 86 4.25 7.40 5.89
C TYR A 86 4.34 8.93 5.82
N ALA A 87 4.97 9.48 4.79
CA ALA A 87 4.98 10.93 4.55
C ALA A 87 3.56 11.44 4.18
N ASP A 88 2.78 10.67 3.42
CA ASP A 88 1.37 10.98 3.15
C ASP A 88 0.53 11.02 4.44
N LEU A 89 0.80 10.12 5.40
CA LEU A 89 0.19 10.20 6.72
C LEU A 89 0.54 11.50 7.44
N GLY A 90 1.81 11.92 7.40
CA GLY A 90 2.26 13.20 7.96
C GLY A 90 1.58 14.40 7.31
N TYR A 91 1.37 14.35 6.00
CA TYR A 91 0.61 15.38 5.27
C TYR A 91 -0.84 15.45 5.78
N ARG A 92 -1.52 14.32 5.97
CA ARG A 92 -2.89 14.28 6.52
C ARG A 92 -2.96 14.73 7.99
N ALA A 93 -1.91 14.49 8.77
CA ALA A 93 -1.80 15.04 10.11
C ALA A 93 -1.73 16.57 10.09
N ALA A 94 -0.95 17.14 9.16
CA ALA A 94 -0.85 18.58 8.97
C ALA A 94 -2.19 19.20 8.51
N ASP A 95 -2.93 18.54 7.61
CA ASP A 95 -4.30 18.93 7.22
C ASP A 95 -5.24 18.97 8.44
N ALA A 96 -5.19 17.92 9.27
CA ALA A 96 -6.01 17.86 10.48
C ALA A 96 -5.58 18.96 11.47
N TRP A 97 -4.28 19.20 11.62
CA TRP A 97 -3.78 20.30 12.46
C TRP A 97 -4.24 21.66 11.94
N GLN A 98 -4.13 21.91 10.64
CA GLN A 98 -4.63 23.14 10.01
C GLN A 98 -6.13 23.34 10.30
N SER A 99 -6.92 22.28 10.27
CA SER A 99 -8.35 22.33 10.59
C SER A 99 -8.63 22.69 12.05
N THR A 100 -7.70 22.51 12.98
CA THR A 100 -7.84 22.94 14.37
C THR A 100 -7.53 24.43 14.58
N MET A 101 -6.83 25.08 13.64
CA MET A 101 -6.46 26.50 13.73
C MET A 101 -7.65 27.40 13.39
N PHE A 102 -7.73 28.54 14.02
CA PHE A 102 -8.67 29.58 13.62
C PHE A 102 -8.25 30.22 12.32
N ILE A 103 -9.22 30.61 11.50
CA ILE A 103 -8.97 31.41 10.31
C ILE A 103 -8.49 32.79 10.75
N ASN A 104 -7.38 33.21 10.18
CA ASN A 104 -6.83 34.54 10.48
C ASN A 104 -7.78 35.63 9.99
N PRO A 105 -8.02 36.68 10.80
CA PRO A 105 -8.77 37.82 10.32
C PRO A 105 -8.01 38.52 9.19
N THR A 106 -8.75 39.03 8.22
CA THR A 106 -8.19 39.86 7.14
C THR A 106 -8.26 41.32 7.55
N VAL A 107 -7.14 42.02 7.39
CA VAL A 107 -7.07 43.46 7.67
C VAL A 107 -6.94 44.19 6.33
N SER A 108 -7.83 45.12 6.07
CA SER A 108 -7.80 45.99 4.91
C SER A 108 -7.68 47.48 5.28
N PHE A 109 -6.90 48.18 4.52
CA PHE A 109 -6.79 49.65 4.61
C PHE A 109 -7.09 50.26 3.25
N GLY A 110 -8.01 51.19 3.25
CA GLY A 110 -8.39 51.97 2.08
C GLY A 110 -8.08 53.45 2.28
N THR A 111 -7.77 54.17 1.22
CA THR A 111 -7.67 55.61 1.22
C THR A 111 -8.20 56.18 -0.08
N THR A 112 -8.97 57.24 0.02
CA THR A 112 -9.51 57.95 -1.16
C THR A 112 -9.07 59.44 -1.16
N GLY A 113 -9.12 60.08 -2.34
CA GLY A 113 -8.80 61.51 -2.51
C GLY A 113 -7.31 61.83 -2.32
N ILE A 114 -6.40 60.90 -2.70
CA ILE A 114 -4.95 61.13 -2.65
C ILE A 114 -4.59 62.23 -3.68
N GLY A 115 -3.90 63.27 -3.21
CA GLY A 115 -3.40 64.36 -4.05
C GLY A 115 -4.45 65.42 -4.41
N THR A 116 -5.61 65.48 -3.76
CA THR A 116 -6.55 66.58 -3.85
C THR A 116 -5.93 67.84 -3.27
N PRO A 117 -5.71 68.94 -4.03
CA PRO A 117 -4.93 70.08 -3.59
C PRO A 117 -5.45 70.76 -2.33
N GLU A 118 -6.74 70.71 -2.10
CA GLU A 118 -7.41 71.37 -0.98
C GLU A 118 -7.38 70.55 0.32
N LEU A 119 -7.27 69.20 0.24
CA LEU A 119 -7.40 68.30 1.38
C LEU A 119 -6.06 67.77 1.96
N GLN A 120 -4.92 68.15 1.35
CA GLN A 120 -3.58 67.75 1.83
C GLN A 120 -3.48 66.26 2.24
N ALA A 121 -3.07 65.40 1.37
CA ALA A 121 -2.77 64.02 1.52
C ALA A 121 -3.94 63.00 1.30
N PHE A 122 -5.10 63.11 1.89
CA PHE A 122 -6.22 62.18 1.70
C PHE A 122 -7.57 62.82 2.06
N LYS A 123 -8.67 62.31 1.44
CA LYS A 123 -10.04 62.63 1.79
C LYS A 123 -10.58 61.64 2.87
N THR A 124 -10.42 60.37 2.64
CA THR A 124 -10.90 59.36 3.57
C THR A 124 -9.84 58.28 3.79
N ILE A 125 -9.67 57.82 5.03
CA ILE A 125 -8.93 56.62 5.39
C ILE A 125 -9.87 55.67 6.05
N GLU A 126 -9.88 54.41 5.57
CA GLU A 126 -10.66 53.32 6.10
C GLU A 126 -9.73 52.24 6.62
N GLY A 127 -10.03 51.64 7.78
CA GLY A 127 -9.38 50.47 8.29
C GLY A 127 -10.44 49.46 8.73
N MET A 128 -10.39 48.25 8.15
CA MET A 128 -11.38 47.18 8.42
C MET A 128 -10.70 45.89 8.81
N ILE A 129 -11.28 45.16 9.76
CA ILE A 129 -10.93 43.80 10.16
C ILE A 129 -12.12 42.91 9.84
N THR A 130 -11.95 41.97 8.92
CA THR A 130 -12.97 41.00 8.50
C THR A 130 -12.72 39.66 9.19
N THR A 131 -13.78 39.10 9.79
CA THR A 131 -13.72 37.80 10.45
C THR A 131 -14.90 36.94 9.99
N ASN A 132 -14.59 35.70 9.53
CA ASN A 132 -15.62 34.77 9.06
C ASN A 132 -16.25 34.05 10.27
N ILE A 133 -17.51 34.39 10.58
CA ILE A 133 -18.26 33.83 11.72
C ILE A 133 -18.78 32.42 11.37
N LEU A 134 -19.16 32.17 10.11
CA LEU A 134 -19.64 30.88 9.69
C LEU A 134 -18.57 29.81 9.91
N ALA A 135 -17.32 30.10 9.53
CA ALA A 135 -16.20 29.23 9.76
C ALA A 135 -15.94 28.95 11.25
N LEU A 136 -16.17 29.91 12.13
CA LEU A 136 -16.14 29.69 13.58
C LEU A 136 -17.25 28.77 14.05
N ALA A 137 -18.48 28.95 13.53
CA ALA A 137 -19.65 28.14 13.89
C ALA A 137 -19.57 26.70 13.37
N THR A 138 -18.93 26.47 12.21
CA THR A 138 -18.78 25.12 11.62
C THR A 138 -17.52 24.41 12.05
N LYS A 139 -16.59 25.09 12.68
CA LYS A 139 -15.25 24.61 13.03
C LYS A 139 -15.24 23.22 13.69
N SER A 140 -16.10 22.97 14.65
CA SER A 140 -16.17 21.67 15.35
C SER A 140 -16.54 20.53 14.39
N ARG A 141 -17.34 20.79 13.37
CA ARG A 141 -17.71 19.82 12.34
C ARG A 141 -16.55 19.59 11.36
N ASP A 142 -15.86 20.65 10.97
CA ASP A 142 -14.70 20.57 10.08
C ASP A 142 -13.56 19.79 10.75
N VAL A 143 -13.27 20.05 12.01
CA VAL A 143 -12.29 19.27 12.82
C VAL A 143 -12.71 17.80 12.92
N ALA A 144 -14.00 17.50 13.13
CA ALA A 144 -14.47 16.12 13.21
C ALA A 144 -14.35 15.36 11.88
N ILE A 145 -14.53 16.05 10.74
CA ILE A 145 -14.31 15.48 9.40
C ILE A 145 -12.82 15.21 9.21
N ALA A 146 -11.97 16.21 9.51
CA ALA A 146 -10.52 16.11 9.39
C ALA A 146 -9.93 14.98 10.25
N ASP A 147 -10.39 14.84 11.51
CA ASP A 147 -10.01 13.74 12.40
C ASP A 147 -10.41 12.36 11.84
N THR A 148 -11.61 12.24 11.26
CA THR A 148 -12.05 10.99 10.64
C THR A 148 -11.17 10.63 9.45
N ARG A 149 -10.81 11.61 8.60
CA ARG A 149 -9.90 11.42 7.47
C ARG A 149 -8.47 11.10 7.92
N PHE A 150 -8.03 11.70 9.01
CA PHE A 150 -6.72 11.38 9.58
C PHE A 150 -6.65 9.94 10.10
N ARG A 151 -7.68 9.48 10.84
CA ARG A 151 -7.80 8.07 11.25
C ARG A 151 -7.86 7.12 10.05
N GLN A 152 -8.54 7.50 8.99
CA GLN A 152 -8.55 6.75 7.73
C GLN A 152 -7.15 6.66 7.14
N ALA A 153 -6.37 7.74 7.11
CA ALA A 153 -5.00 7.75 6.62
C ALA A 153 -4.07 6.86 7.45
N GLN A 154 -4.23 6.82 8.78
CA GLN A 154 -3.50 5.89 9.65
C GLN A 154 -3.75 4.43 9.26
N LEU A 155 -5.02 4.05 9.05
CA LEU A 155 -5.36 2.70 8.63
C LEU A 155 -4.87 2.39 7.22
N THR A 156 -4.90 3.35 6.31
CA THR A 156 -4.36 3.20 4.94
C THR A 156 -2.85 2.96 4.96
N ALA A 157 -2.12 3.69 5.80
CA ALA A 157 -0.68 3.46 6.01
C ALA A 157 -0.41 2.06 6.60
N ALA A 158 -1.26 1.59 7.52
CA ALA A 158 -1.17 0.23 8.06
C ALA A 158 -1.41 -0.84 6.99
N VAL A 159 -2.43 -0.67 6.14
CA VAL A 159 -2.70 -1.55 4.99
C VAL A 159 -1.49 -1.61 4.06
N ARG A 160 -0.88 -0.45 3.75
CA ARG A 160 0.30 -0.37 2.89
C ARG A 160 1.51 -1.09 3.51
N THR A 161 1.69 -0.99 4.82
CA THR A 161 2.73 -1.72 5.55
C THR A 161 2.55 -3.24 5.43
N LEU A 162 1.33 -3.73 5.67
CA LEU A 162 1.00 -5.16 5.54
C LEU A 162 1.15 -5.64 4.09
N GLN A 163 0.82 -4.80 3.11
CA GLN A 163 1.00 -5.10 1.69
C GLN A 163 2.48 -5.30 1.35
N VAL A 164 3.37 -4.40 1.79
CA VAL A 164 4.82 -4.53 1.57
C VAL A 164 5.35 -5.81 2.22
N ALA A 165 4.89 -6.15 3.43
CA ALA A 165 5.27 -7.40 4.09
C ALA A 165 4.84 -8.63 3.28
N ALA A 166 3.59 -8.67 2.82
CA ALA A 166 3.04 -9.76 2.02
C ALA A 166 3.73 -9.88 0.65
N ASP A 167 3.94 -8.76 -0.05
CA ASP A 167 4.65 -8.74 -1.34
C ASP A 167 6.08 -9.26 -1.20
N THR A 168 6.78 -8.85 -0.14
CA THR A 168 8.15 -9.30 0.14
C THR A 168 8.17 -10.80 0.43
N ARG A 169 7.20 -11.31 1.20
CA ARG A 169 7.07 -12.75 1.51
C ARG A 169 6.83 -13.56 0.24
N ARG A 170 5.93 -13.09 -0.65
CA ARG A 170 5.68 -13.71 -1.96
C ARG A 170 6.91 -13.70 -2.87
N ALA A 171 7.61 -12.56 -2.95
CA ALA A 171 8.81 -12.44 -3.75
C ALA A 171 9.94 -13.34 -3.24
N TRP A 172 10.10 -13.46 -1.91
CA TRP A 172 11.06 -14.40 -1.32
C TRP A 172 10.74 -15.85 -1.69
N ILE A 173 9.48 -16.28 -1.56
CA ILE A 173 9.04 -17.63 -1.95
C ILE A 173 9.32 -17.86 -3.44
N GLY A 174 9.00 -16.89 -4.29
CA GLY A 174 9.27 -16.94 -5.72
C GLY A 174 10.76 -17.08 -6.05
N ALA A 175 11.61 -16.30 -5.39
CA ALA A 175 13.05 -16.33 -5.58
C ALA A 175 13.66 -17.68 -5.15
N VAL A 176 13.28 -18.18 -3.97
CA VAL A 176 13.78 -19.49 -3.46
C VAL A 176 13.31 -20.63 -4.36
N ALA A 177 12.03 -20.65 -4.77
CA ALA A 177 11.51 -21.68 -5.68
C ALA A 177 12.21 -21.65 -7.04
N ALA A 178 12.50 -20.48 -7.57
CA ALA A 178 13.23 -20.33 -8.83
C ALA A 178 14.66 -20.89 -8.73
N TRP A 179 15.38 -20.65 -7.64
CA TRP A 179 16.69 -21.26 -7.39
C TRP A 179 16.61 -22.75 -7.14
N GLU A 180 15.56 -23.26 -6.46
CA GLU A 180 15.31 -24.70 -6.30
C GLU A 180 15.15 -25.37 -7.68
N ASN A 181 14.38 -24.75 -8.60
CA ASN A 181 14.25 -25.23 -9.99
C ASN A 181 15.58 -25.24 -10.74
N VAL A 182 16.42 -24.21 -10.59
CA VAL A 182 17.79 -24.21 -11.18
C VAL A 182 18.59 -25.41 -10.67
N GLY A 183 18.55 -25.68 -9.36
CA GLY A 183 19.25 -26.81 -8.77
C GLY A 183 18.76 -28.17 -9.33
N GLN A 184 17.46 -28.34 -9.54
CA GLN A 184 16.90 -29.55 -10.13
C GLN A 184 17.30 -29.72 -11.61
N LEU A 185 17.23 -28.64 -12.41
CA LEU A 185 17.66 -28.68 -13.81
C LEU A 185 19.14 -28.93 -13.97
N GLN A 186 19.99 -28.43 -13.07
CA GLN A 186 21.42 -28.77 -13.06
C GLN A 186 21.69 -30.25 -12.80
N ARG A 187 20.92 -30.88 -11.90
CA ARG A 187 20.98 -32.35 -11.68
C ARG A 187 20.49 -33.09 -12.91
N ALA A 188 19.39 -32.63 -13.51
CA ALA A 188 18.87 -33.19 -14.75
C ALA A 188 19.89 -33.08 -15.90
N GLN A 189 20.59 -31.95 -16.01
CA GLN A 189 21.67 -31.74 -16.97
C GLN A 189 22.78 -32.77 -16.79
N ALA A 190 23.26 -32.99 -15.56
CA ALA A 190 24.30 -33.99 -15.28
C ALA A 190 23.85 -35.42 -15.67
N THR A 191 22.59 -35.76 -15.46
CA THR A 191 22.02 -37.04 -15.87
C THR A 191 21.94 -37.14 -17.39
N ALA A 192 21.49 -36.08 -18.08
CA ALA A 192 21.40 -36.04 -19.53
C ALA A 192 22.79 -36.12 -20.21
N ASP A 193 23.80 -35.44 -19.64
CA ASP A 193 25.19 -35.50 -20.12
C ASP A 193 25.76 -36.93 -20.03
N ALA A 194 25.54 -37.64 -18.91
CA ALA A 194 25.93 -39.02 -18.74
C ALA A 194 25.21 -39.97 -19.71
N ALA A 195 23.91 -39.74 -19.96
CA ALA A 195 23.12 -40.50 -20.93
C ALA A 195 23.62 -40.28 -22.38
N SER A 196 23.96 -39.06 -22.73
CA SER A 196 24.54 -38.69 -24.05
C SER A 196 25.92 -39.31 -24.27
N GLU A 197 26.78 -39.35 -23.23
CA GLU A 197 28.08 -40.04 -23.30
C GLU A 197 27.89 -41.54 -23.51
N LEU A 198 26.97 -42.18 -22.80
CA LEU A 198 26.64 -43.58 -23.00
C LEU A 198 26.13 -43.84 -24.44
N ALA A 199 25.20 -42.97 -24.94
CA ALA A 199 24.68 -43.07 -26.28
C ALA A 199 25.79 -42.95 -27.37
N ALA A 200 26.77 -42.10 -27.15
CA ALA A 200 27.93 -41.98 -28.03
C ALA A 200 28.76 -43.31 -28.07
N LYS A 201 29.10 -43.87 -26.90
CA LYS A 201 29.83 -45.15 -26.79
C LYS A 201 29.07 -46.34 -27.41
N LEU A 202 27.76 -46.43 -27.21
CA LEU A 202 26.92 -47.43 -27.82
C LEU A 202 26.84 -47.27 -29.36
N GLY A 203 26.90 -46.04 -29.85
CA GLY A 203 26.99 -45.73 -31.26
C GLY A 203 28.26 -46.16 -31.92
N GLU A 204 29.43 -45.98 -31.23
CA GLU A 204 30.74 -46.46 -31.71
C GLU A 204 30.78 -47.99 -31.88
N THR A 205 30.11 -48.73 -31.01
CA THR A 205 30.00 -50.19 -31.07
C THR A 205 28.90 -50.69 -32.01
N GLY A 206 28.13 -49.77 -32.62
CA GLY A 206 26.98 -50.15 -33.50
C GLY A 206 25.73 -50.61 -32.73
N ALA A 207 25.75 -50.57 -31.40
CA ALA A 207 24.62 -50.95 -30.55
C ALA A 207 23.50 -49.91 -30.52
N MET A 208 23.78 -48.67 -30.99
CA MET A 208 22.78 -47.58 -31.06
C MET A 208 22.80 -46.93 -32.45
N THR A 209 21.62 -46.66 -33.02
CA THR A 209 21.47 -45.97 -34.32
C THR A 209 21.87 -44.51 -34.20
N LYS A 210 22.41 -43.91 -35.29
CA LYS A 210 22.74 -42.49 -35.36
C LYS A 210 21.57 -41.57 -35.03
N GLY A 211 20.35 -41.95 -35.42
CA GLY A 211 19.14 -41.21 -35.10
C GLY A 211 18.80 -41.23 -33.60
N ALA A 212 19.08 -42.34 -32.91
CA ALA A 212 18.90 -42.42 -31.45
C ALA A 212 19.92 -41.59 -30.69
N GLN A 213 21.21 -41.62 -31.16
CA GLN A 213 22.25 -40.72 -30.59
C GLN A 213 21.91 -39.23 -30.77
N ALA A 214 21.44 -38.85 -31.96
CA ALA A 214 21.05 -37.49 -32.23
C ALA A 214 19.90 -37.00 -31.29
N ARG A 215 18.95 -37.85 -30.97
CA ARG A 215 17.89 -37.52 -30.00
C ARG A 215 18.40 -37.26 -28.59
N GLU A 216 19.46 -37.99 -28.16
CA GLU A 216 20.08 -37.74 -26.85
C GLU A 216 20.85 -36.42 -26.82
N HIS A 217 21.57 -36.09 -27.91
CA HIS A 217 22.23 -34.78 -28.01
C HIS A 217 21.22 -33.63 -28.04
N VAL A 218 20.07 -33.81 -28.72
CA VAL A 218 18.95 -32.83 -28.68
C VAL A 218 18.44 -32.64 -27.26
N PHE A 219 18.23 -33.72 -26.52
CA PHE A 219 17.77 -33.64 -25.13
C PHE A 219 18.75 -32.89 -24.22
N VAL A 220 20.03 -33.14 -24.32
CA VAL A 220 21.09 -32.38 -23.59
C VAL A 220 20.96 -30.90 -23.91
N ALA A 221 20.82 -30.55 -25.21
CA ALA A 221 20.71 -29.16 -25.64
C ALA A 221 19.42 -28.49 -25.13
N GLU A 222 18.31 -29.22 -25.12
CA GLU A 222 17.01 -28.73 -24.56
C GLU A 222 17.13 -28.45 -23.05
N ILE A 223 17.68 -29.38 -22.26
CA ILE A 223 17.89 -29.19 -20.82
C ILE A 223 18.85 -28.03 -20.55
N ALA A 224 19.91 -27.87 -21.35
CA ALA A 224 20.80 -26.72 -21.24
C ALA A 224 20.06 -25.40 -21.49
N GLY A 225 19.19 -25.36 -22.49
CA GLY A 225 18.32 -24.21 -22.78
C GLY A 225 17.34 -23.91 -21.61
N GLU A 226 16.69 -24.94 -21.09
CA GLU A 226 15.78 -24.78 -19.92
C GLU A 226 16.55 -24.33 -18.66
N THR A 227 17.77 -24.85 -18.44
CA THR A 227 18.63 -24.40 -17.34
C THR A 227 19.02 -22.92 -17.48
N ALA A 228 19.30 -22.46 -18.69
CA ALA A 228 19.59 -21.05 -18.94
C ALA A 228 18.37 -20.15 -18.66
N LYS A 229 17.17 -20.55 -19.11
CA LYS A 229 15.91 -19.85 -18.81
C LYS A 229 15.62 -19.81 -17.30
N ALA A 230 15.79 -20.94 -16.60
CA ALA A 230 15.57 -21.00 -15.17
C ALA A 230 16.54 -20.10 -14.39
N ARG A 231 17.83 -20.03 -14.80
CA ARG A 231 18.80 -19.10 -14.22
C ARG A 231 18.39 -17.63 -14.42
N LEU A 232 17.89 -17.29 -15.60
CA LEU A 232 17.36 -15.94 -15.86
C LEU A 232 16.16 -15.66 -14.94
N ALA A 233 15.18 -16.56 -14.88
CA ALA A 233 14.01 -16.43 -14.02
C ALA A 233 14.39 -16.27 -12.54
N ALA A 234 15.37 -17.04 -12.05
CA ALA A 234 15.86 -16.95 -10.67
C ALA A 234 16.55 -15.60 -10.38
N ARG A 235 17.30 -15.05 -11.34
CA ARG A 235 17.90 -13.71 -11.20
C ARG A 235 16.83 -12.62 -11.17
N LEU A 236 15.83 -12.69 -12.05
CA LEU A 236 14.74 -11.72 -12.08
C LEU A 236 13.88 -11.79 -10.80
N ALA A 237 13.61 -12.99 -10.29
CA ALA A 237 12.88 -13.16 -9.03
C ALA A 237 13.69 -12.63 -7.82
N LYS A 238 15.02 -12.80 -7.80
CA LYS A 238 15.91 -12.20 -6.81
C LYS A 238 15.89 -10.67 -6.93
N GLU A 239 15.89 -10.13 -8.13
CA GLU A 239 15.83 -8.68 -8.36
C GLU A 239 14.51 -8.08 -7.87
N GLU A 240 13.38 -8.75 -8.07
CA GLU A 240 12.10 -8.33 -7.52
C GLU A 240 12.12 -8.29 -5.98
N LEU A 241 12.69 -9.29 -5.33
CA LEU A 241 12.90 -9.29 -3.88
C LEU A 241 13.82 -8.15 -3.45
N THR A 242 14.91 -7.91 -4.16
CA THR A 242 15.86 -6.81 -3.94
C THR A 242 15.16 -5.45 -3.97
N ARG A 243 14.33 -5.23 -4.99
CA ARG A 243 13.53 -4.03 -5.18
C ARG A 243 12.55 -3.80 -4.01
N LEU A 244 11.86 -4.84 -3.57
CA LEU A 244 10.94 -4.74 -2.43
C LEU A 244 11.66 -4.46 -1.12
N MET A 245 12.83 -5.03 -0.90
CA MET A 245 13.69 -4.73 0.25
C MET A 245 14.36 -3.34 0.16
N GLY A 246 14.31 -2.67 -1.00
CA GLY A 246 14.93 -1.37 -1.23
C GLY A 246 16.45 -1.38 -1.16
N LEU A 247 17.07 -2.51 -1.47
CA LEU A 247 18.53 -2.69 -1.43
C LEU A 247 19.21 -2.20 -2.70
N TRP A 248 20.44 -1.71 -2.58
CA TRP A 248 21.24 -1.22 -3.69
C TRP A 248 22.74 -1.24 -3.39
N GLY A 249 23.57 -1.15 -4.44
CA GLY A 249 25.04 -1.09 -4.31
C GLY A 249 25.63 -2.35 -3.67
N SER A 250 26.39 -2.20 -2.59
CA SER A 250 27.06 -3.32 -1.91
C SER A 250 26.10 -4.25 -1.13
N GLU A 251 24.82 -3.90 -0.99
CA GLU A 251 23.81 -4.69 -0.27
C GLU A 251 23.19 -5.79 -1.15
N LEU A 252 23.54 -5.83 -2.44
CA LEU A 252 23.05 -6.82 -3.41
C LEU A 252 23.65 -8.22 -3.25
N ASP A 253 24.76 -8.34 -2.51
CA ASP A 253 25.48 -9.60 -2.30
C ASP A 253 24.89 -10.42 -1.14
N TYR A 254 23.61 -10.71 -1.24
CA TYR A 254 22.92 -11.65 -0.33
C TYR A 254 22.53 -12.93 -1.08
N GLN A 255 22.42 -14.02 -0.32
CA GLN A 255 22.03 -15.32 -0.85
C GLN A 255 20.64 -15.71 -0.30
N VAL A 256 19.81 -16.27 -1.16
CA VAL A 256 18.57 -16.93 -0.74
C VAL A 256 18.78 -18.43 -0.58
N PRO A 257 17.98 -19.14 0.22
CA PRO A 257 18.04 -20.61 0.31
C PRO A 257 17.86 -21.28 -1.06
N ASN A 258 18.48 -22.44 -1.23
CA ASN A 258 18.39 -23.24 -2.45
C ASN A 258 17.13 -24.11 -2.52
N SER A 259 16.29 -24.11 -1.48
CA SER A 259 15.03 -24.86 -1.44
C SER A 259 14.05 -24.22 -0.46
N LEU A 260 12.77 -24.30 -0.80
CA LEU A 260 11.68 -23.92 0.09
C LEU A 260 11.61 -24.86 1.30
N PRO A 261 11.08 -24.40 2.44
CA PRO A 261 10.84 -25.23 3.61
C PRO A 261 10.00 -26.46 3.25
N PRO A 262 10.16 -27.59 3.98
CA PRO A 262 9.32 -28.76 3.78
C PRO A 262 7.85 -28.44 4.07
N LEU A 263 6.93 -29.17 3.42
CA LEU A 263 5.50 -29.02 3.70
C LEU A 263 5.20 -29.39 5.17
N PRO A 264 4.30 -28.67 5.83
CA PRO A 264 3.86 -29.00 7.18
C PRO A 264 3.18 -30.38 7.21
N LYS A 265 3.11 -30.99 8.38
CA LYS A 265 2.45 -32.31 8.54
C LYS A 265 0.94 -32.24 8.30
N SER A 266 0.33 -31.13 8.65
CA SER A 266 -1.10 -30.86 8.46
C SER A 266 -1.34 -29.35 8.33
N VAL A 267 -2.44 -28.98 7.72
CA VAL A 267 -2.91 -27.59 7.59
C VAL A 267 -4.01 -27.29 8.59
N ALA A 268 -4.02 -26.05 9.10
CA ALA A 268 -5.03 -25.62 10.06
C ALA A 268 -6.42 -25.52 9.40
N LYS A 269 -7.45 -25.99 10.12
CA LYS A 269 -8.84 -25.75 9.74
C LYS A 269 -9.24 -24.34 10.20
N ARG A 270 -9.85 -23.57 9.31
CA ARG A 270 -10.35 -22.21 9.57
C ARG A 270 -11.77 -22.06 9.02
N ASP A 271 -12.72 -22.73 9.68
CA ASP A 271 -14.13 -22.73 9.25
C ASP A 271 -14.80 -21.35 9.40
N THR A 272 -14.19 -20.43 10.19
CA THR A 272 -14.70 -19.08 10.47
C THR A 272 -13.95 -17.96 9.74
N ILE A 273 -13.16 -18.29 8.71
CA ILE A 273 -12.25 -17.33 8.06
C ILE A 273 -12.97 -16.09 7.51
N GLU A 274 -14.20 -16.24 6.99
CA GLU A 274 -15.01 -15.11 6.51
C GLU A 274 -15.36 -14.14 7.65
N ALA A 275 -15.76 -14.69 8.80
CA ALA A 275 -16.11 -13.88 9.96
C ALA A 275 -14.85 -13.22 10.59
N GLU A 276 -13.70 -13.90 10.55
CA GLU A 276 -12.42 -13.33 10.96
C GLU A 276 -12.02 -12.17 10.05
N ALA A 277 -12.12 -12.34 8.73
CA ALA A 277 -11.81 -11.31 7.75
C ALA A 277 -12.72 -10.08 7.91
N LEU A 278 -14.04 -10.25 8.03
CA LEU A 278 -14.96 -9.14 8.23
C LEU A 278 -14.69 -8.33 9.51
N ARG A 279 -14.17 -8.98 10.56
CA ARG A 279 -13.83 -8.30 11.83
C ARG A 279 -12.48 -7.61 11.80
N ASN A 280 -11.48 -8.24 11.18
CA ASN A 280 -10.09 -7.85 11.32
C ASN A 280 -9.55 -7.04 10.14
N ARG A 281 -10.20 -7.09 8.97
CA ARG A 281 -9.70 -6.42 7.75
C ARG A 281 -9.63 -4.92 7.89
N ILE A 282 -8.42 -4.40 7.81
CA ILE A 282 -8.13 -2.97 8.01
C ILE A 282 -8.69 -2.14 6.84
N ASP A 283 -8.62 -2.64 5.60
CA ASP A 283 -9.16 -1.96 4.42
C ASP A 283 -10.71 -1.83 4.45
N LEU A 284 -11.41 -2.75 5.12
CA LEU A 284 -12.84 -2.61 5.39
C LEU A 284 -13.10 -1.52 6.45
N GLN A 285 -12.21 -1.38 7.44
CA GLN A 285 -12.28 -0.28 8.42
C GLN A 285 -12.02 1.08 7.75
N VAL A 286 -11.09 1.15 6.78
CA VAL A 286 -10.87 2.34 5.93
C VAL A 286 -12.15 2.73 5.20
N ALA A 287 -12.84 1.78 4.55
CA ALA A 287 -14.09 2.05 3.85
C ALA A 287 -15.23 2.50 4.78
N LYS A 288 -15.28 2.00 6.03
CA LYS A 288 -16.23 2.49 7.06
C LYS A 288 -15.95 3.93 7.45
N LEU A 289 -14.68 4.30 7.63
CA LEU A 289 -14.31 5.69 7.93
C LEU A 289 -14.58 6.62 6.75
N GLU A 290 -14.44 6.17 5.50
CA GLU A 290 -14.83 6.95 4.34
C GLU A 290 -16.34 7.24 4.32
N LEU A 291 -17.17 6.24 4.61
CA LEU A 291 -18.61 6.45 4.75
C LEU A 291 -18.93 7.42 5.89
N GLU A 292 -18.25 7.30 7.03
CA GLU A 292 -18.43 8.21 8.18
C GLU A 292 -18.01 9.64 7.83
N ALA A 293 -16.86 9.84 7.17
CA ALA A 293 -16.40 11.16 6.75
C ALA A 293 -17.38 11.79 5.75
N THR A 294 -17.89 11.00 4.81
CA THR A 294 -18.88 11.44 3.83
C THR A 294 -20.22 11.81 4.48
N ALA A 295 -20.67 11.03 5.49
CA ALA A 295 -21.88 11.34 6.26
C ALA A 295 -21.73 12.65 7.04
N ARG A 296 -20.58 12.89 7.67
CA ARG A 296 -20.27 14.15 8.37
C ARG A 296 -20.23 15.33 7.41
N SER A 297 -19.64 15.17 6.25
CA SER A 297 -19.60 16.17 5.17
C SER A 297 -21.00 16.49 4.65
N TYR A 298 -21.87 15.48 4.52
CA TYR A 298 -23.29 15.69 4.17
C TYR A 298 -23.99 16.55 5.21
N GLY A 299 -23.86 16.24 6.50
CA GLY A 299 -24.44 17.00 7.61
C GLY A 299 -23.91 18.45 7.69
N LEU A 300 -22.63 18.67 7.36
CA LEU A 300 -22.08 20.03 7.25
C LEU A 300 -22.71 20.79 6.08
N THR A 301 -22.82 20.14 4.89
CA THR A 301 -23.44 20.73 3.70
C THR A 301 -24.91 21.08 3.95
N GLU A 302 -25.64 20.23 4.69
CA GLU A 302 -27.03 20.51 5.10
C GLU A 302 -27.12 21.72 6.03
N ALA A 303 -26.25 21.80 7.03
CA ALA A 303 -26.22 22.91 7.99
C ALA A 303 -25.88 24.27 7.34
N THR A 304 -25.02 24.24 6.31
CA THR A 304 -24.57 25.46 5.59
C THR A 304 -25.34 25.69 4.29
N ARG A 305 -26.47 25.01 4.08
CA ARG A 305 -27.20 25.01 2.82
C ARG A 305 -27.60 26.40 2.36
N TYR A 306 -28.14 27.23 3.27
CA TYR A 306 -28.68 28.55 2.98
C TYR A 306 -27.72 29.68 3.31
N VAL A 307 -26.79 29.44 4.24
CA VAL A 307 -25.77 30.42 4.63
C VAL A 307 -24.43 29.82 4.30
N THR A 308 -23.83 30.31 3.21
CA THR A 308 -22.55 29.79 2.70
C THR A 308 -21.38 30.66 3.09
N ASP A 309 -21.69 31.90 3.44
CA ASP A 309 -20.72 32.88 3.90
C ASP A 309 -21.39 33.80 4.91
N LEU A 310 -20.73 34.10 6.01
CA LEU A 310 -21.18 35.03 7.02
C LEU A 310 -19.96 35.67 7.67
N GLU A 311 -19.76 36.95 7.36
CA GLU A 311 -18.63 37.72 7.83
C GLU A 311 -19.07 38.89 8.69
N ILE A 312 -18.26 39.23 9.69
CA ILE A 312 -18.38 40.46 10.43
C ILE A 312 -17.15 41.33 10.11
N LEU A 313 -17.41 42.55 9.75
CA LEU A 313 -16.41 43.56 9.46
C LEU A 313 -16.48 44.61 10.57
N THR A 314 -15.37 44.88 11.19
CA THR A 314 -15.27 45.92 12.24
C THR A 314 -14.11 46.85 11.90
N GLY A 315 -14.37 48.12 11.98
CA GLY A 315 -13.35 49.08 11.56
C GLY A 315 -13.66 50.52 11.94
N PHE A 316 -12.97 51.40 11.29
CA PHE A 316 -13.18 52.84 11.40
C PHE A 316 -13.01 53.51 10.03
N GLU A 317 -13.74 54.56 9.85
CA GLU A 317 -13.56 55.51 8.73
C GLU A 317 -13.20 56.87 9.31
N THR A 318 -12.14 57.46 8.76
CA THR A 318 -11.71 58.82 9.09
C THR A 318 -11.85 59.69 7.87
N GLU A 319 -12.80 60.59 7.91
CA GLU A 319 -13.06 61.55 6.85
C GLU A 319 -12.55 62.95 7.18
N ARG A 320 -11.98 63.58 6.18
CA ARG A 320 -11.61 65.03 6.23
C ARG A 320 -12.52 65.82 5.32
N GLU A 321 -13.12 66.83 5.89
CA GLU A 321 -13.97 67.78 5.19
C GLU A 321 -13.58 69.21 5.48
N ILE A 322 -13.74 70.10 4.53
CA ILE A 322 -13.56 71.54 4.72
C ILE A 322 -14.95 72.16 4.85
N GLU A 323 -15.25 72.68 6.03
CA GLU A 323 -16.49 73.37 6.33
C GLU A 323 -16.11 74.75 6.89
N ASP A 324 -16.62 75.83 6.27
CA ASP A 324 -16.34 77.23 6.65
C ASP A 324 -14.82 77.59 6.71
N ASP A 325 -14.01 77.10 5.75
CA ASP A 325 -12.56 77.28 5.67
C ASP A 325 -11.77 76.55 6.80
N GLU A 326 -12.45 75.79 7.66
CA GLU A 326 -11.79 74.96 8.70
C GLU A 326 -11.75 73.48 8.27
N LYS A 327 -10.59 72.85 8.51
CA LYS A 327 -10.43 71.41 8.27
C LYS A 327 -10.99 70.62 9.45
N LYS A 328 -12.09 69.93 9.28
CA LYS A 328 -12.68 69.02 10.25
C LYS A 328 -12.28 67.59 9.93
N THR A 329 -11.81 66.84 10.93
CA THR A 329 -11.54 65.42 10.80
C THR A 329 -12.48 64.69 11.71
N ARG A 330 -13.27 63.78 11.16
CA ARG A 330 -14.26 62.97 11.86
C ARG A 330 -13.89 61.50 11.73
N THR A 331 -13.79 60.78 12.84
CA THR A 331 -13.57 59.31 12.87
C THR A 331 -14.85 58.63 13.34
N THR A 332 -15.38 57.74 12.51
CA THR A 332 -16.61 57.01 12.76
C THR A 332 -16.28 55.53 12.86
N PRO A 333 -16.59 54.83 13.99
CA PRO A 333 -16.48 53.37 14.05
C PRO A 333 -17.54 52.73 13.18
N GLN A 334 -17.17 51.64 12.50
CA GLN A 334 -18.05 50.86 11.61
C GLN A 334 -18.13 49.44 12.07
N VAL A 335 -19.34 48.85 11.98
CA VAL A 335 -19.59 47.41 12.15
C VAL A 335 -20.55 46.99 11.06
N GLU A 336 -20.11 46.08 10.22
CA GLU A 336 -20.88 45.56 9.10
C GLU A 336 -21.05 44.06 9.23
N LEU A 337 -22.17 43.55 8.74
CA LEU A 337 -22.45 42.11 8.63
C LEU A 337 -22.67 41.80 7.15
N GLU A 338 -21.77 40.98 6.61
CA GLU A 338 -21.82 40.54 5.21
C GLU A 338 -22.26 39.07 5.13
N PHE A 339 -23.22 38.80 4.28
CA PHE A 339 -23.68 37.45 3.98
C PHE A 339 -24.27 37.33 2.59
N ALA A 340 -24.03 36.18 1.97
CA ALA A 340 -24.58 35.89 0.65
C ALA A 340 -26.06 35.50 0.75
N ILE A 341 -26.94 36.19 0.01
CA ILE A 341 -28.36 35.83 -0.06
C ILE A 341 -28.55 34.81 -1.19
N PRO A 342 -29.02 33.60 -0.92
CA PRO A 342 -29.09 32.49 -1.89
C PRO A 342 -30.31 32.61 -2.83
N ILE A 343 -30.35 33.66 -3.64
CA ILE A 343 -31.48 33.92 -4.55
C ILE A 343 -31.44 32.94 -5.73
N PHE A 344 -30.27 32.68 -6.31
CA PHE A 344 -30.08 31.81 -7.47
C PHE A 344 -29.66 30.42 -7.09
N ASP A 345 -28.67 30.26 -6.18
CA ASP A 345 -28.21 28.97 -5.66
C ASP A 345 -28.76 28.70 -4.25
N THR A 346 -29.85 27.98 -4.18
CA THR A 346 -30.49 27.55 -2.92
C THR A 346 -29.77 26.33 -2.29
N GLY A 347 -28.57 25.96 -2.72
CA GLY A 347 -27.82 24.82 -2.22
C GLY A 347 -28.35 23.44 -2.69
N LYS A 348 -29.35 23.39 -3.58
CA LYS A 348 -29.93 22.12 -4.04
C LYS A 348 -28.92 21.23 -4.75
N ALA A 349 -28.06 21.81 -5.60
CA ALA A 349 -27.04 21.07 -6.32
C ALA A 349 -25.97 20.52 -5.36
N ARG A 350 -25.53 21.30 -4.37
CA ARG A 350 -24.58 20.89 -3.32
C ARG A 350 -25.15 19.75 -2.48
N MET A 351 -26.41 19.86 -2.05
CA MET A 351 -27.11 18.80 -1.33
C MET A 351 -27.19 17.51 -2.16
N ARG A 352 -27.59 17.63 -3.43
CA ARG A 352 -27.64 16.44 -4.33
C ARG A 352 -26.29 15.80 -4.53
N LYS A 353 -25.22 16.58 -4.68
CA LYS A 353 -23.83 16.08 -4.79
C LYS A 353 -23.44 15.33 -3.50
N ALA A 354 -23.72 15.90 -2.34
CA ALA A 354 -23.41 15.27 -1.05
C ALA A 354 -24.19 13.97 -0.81
N GLU A 355 -25.48 13.94 -1.18
CA GLU A 355 -26.33 12.75 -1.13
C GLU A 355 -25.78 11.61 -2.02
N VAL A 356 -25.45 11.93 -3.26
CA VAL A 356 -24.89 10.95 -4.21
C VAL A 356 -23.51 10.46 -3.75
N ALA A 357 -22.68 11.33 -3.18
CA ALA A 357 -21.38 10.95 -2.59
C ALA A 357 -21.57 9.96 -1.44
N TYR A 358 -22.53 10.22 -0.54
CA TYR A 358 -22.87 9.30 0.55
C TYR A 358 -23.36 7.94 0.02
N MET A 359 -24.30 7.92 -0.95
CA MET A 359 -24.78 6.67 -1.56
C MET A 359 -23.66 5.90 -2.23
N ARG A 360 -22.72 6.59 -2.92
CA ARG A 360 -21.53 5.98 -3.51
C ARG A 360 -20.66 5.31 -2.44
N ALA A 361 -20.35 6.02 -1.36
CA ALA A 361 -19.54 5.48 -0.26
C ALA A 361 -20.19 4.26 0.41
N ALA A 362 -21.52 4.28 0.60
CA ALA A 362 -22.28 3.15 1.15
C ALA A 362 -22.21 1.91 0.23
N ASN A 363 -22.39 2.09 -1.08
CA ASN A 363 -22.30 0.99 -2.05
C ASN A 363 -20.87 0.42 -2.14
N LEU A 364 -19.83 1.27 -2.13
CA LEU A 364 -18.44 0.83 -2.11
C LEU A 364 -18.10 0.04 -0.84
N LEU A 365 -18.63 0.43 0.31
CA LEU A 365 -18.48 -0.34 1.55
C LEU A 365 -19.16 -1.72 1.44
N ALA A 366 -20.37 -1.78 0.88
CA ALA A 366 -21.08 -3.03 0.68
C ALA A 366 -20.33 -3.96 -0.31
N GLU A 367 -19.88 -3.43 -1.44
CA GLU A 367 -19.01 -4.13 -2.39
C GLU A 367 -17.75 -4.66 -1.72
N LYS A 368 -17.05 -3.82 -0.95
CA LYS A 368 -15.85 -4.22 -0.22
C LYS A 368 -16.12 -5.37 0.76
N ALA A 369 -17.25 -5.34 1.47
CA ALA A 369 -17.62 -6.42 2.39
C ALA A 369 -17.89 -7.74 1.66
N VAL A 370 -18.51 -7.71 0.48
CA VAL A 370 -18.71 -8.90 -0.37
C VAL A 370 -17.37 -9.44 -0.87
N ASN A 371 -16.49 -8.55 -1.36
CA ASN A 371 -15.16 -8.92 -1.85
C ASN A 371 -14.31 -9.54 -0.73
N VAL A 372 -14.32 -8.96 0.46
CA VAL A 372 -13.60 -9.49 1.65
C VAL A 372 -14.01 -10.93 1.96
N ARG A 373 -15.31 -11.24 1.93
CA ARG A 373 -15.78 -12.60 2.17
C ARG A 373 -15.34 -13.57 1.08
N SER A 374 -15.45 -13.15 -0.19
CA SER A 374 -15.04 -13.94 -1.33
C SER A 374 -13.53 -14.22 -1.33
N GLU A 375 -12.71 -13.19 -1.12
CA GLU A 375 -11.26 -13.30 -1.04
C GLU A 375 -10.82 -14.24 0.09
N ALA A 376 -11.43 -14.13 1.28
CA ALA A 376 -11.11 -14.99 2.41
C ALA A 376 -11.43 -16.48 2.11
N ARG A 377 -12.58 -16.77 1.50
CA ARG A 377 -12.92 -18.15 1.06
C ARG A 377 -11.95 -18.64 0.02
N SER A 378 -11.71 -17.86 -1.03
CA SER A 378 -10.80 -18.24 -2.13
C SER A 378 -9.38 -18.48 -1.65
N ALA A 379 -8.86 -17.63 -0.74
CA ALA A 379 -7.53 -17.81 -0.17
C ALA A 379 -7.43 -19.09 0.66
N TYR A 380 -8.46 -19.40 1.46
CA TYR A 380 -8.48 -20.62 2.26
C TYR A 380 -8.63 -21.89 1.39
N GLU A 381 -9.46 -21.83 0.36
CA GLU A 381 -9.60 -22.94 -0.59
C GLU A 381 -8.29 -23.19 -1.34
N ALA A 382 -7.64 -22.10 -1.81
CA ALA A 382 -6.33 -22.19 -2.45
C ALA A 382 -5.27 -22.79 -1.51
N TYR A 383 -5.26 -22.38 -0.23
CA TYR A 383 -4.35 -22.91 0.77
C TYR A 383 -4.51 -24.41 0.98
N ARG A 384 -5.75 -24.89 1.13
CA ARG A 384 -6.03 -26.32 1.32
C ARG A 384 -5.73 -27.14 0.07
N SER A 385 -6.24 -26.71 -1.07
CA SER A 385 -6.07 -27.42 -2.33
C SER A 385 -4.62 -27.52 -2.76
N ASN A 386 -3.84 -26.43 -2.64
CA ASN A 386 -2.41 -26.46 -2.96
C ASN A 386 -1.61 -27.34 -1.96
N TYR A 387 -2.04 -27.42 -0.69
CA TYR A 387 -1.45 -28.40 0.23
C TYR A 387 -1.66 -29.83 -0.23
N ASP A 388 -2.91 -30.19 -0.58
CA ASP A 388 -3.24 -31.54 -1.01
C ASP A 388 -2.52 -31.90 -2.33
N ILE A 389 -2.43 -30.96 -3.27
CA ILE A 389 -1.67 -31.12 -4.52
C ILE A 389 -0.18 -31.32 -4.23
N ALA A 390 0.43 -30.45 -3.45
CA ALA A 390 1.86 -30.55 -3.13
C ALA A 390 2.18 -31.84 -2.37
N ARG A 391 1.31 -32.24 -1.43
CA ARG A 391 1.41 -33.50 -0.71
C ARG A 391 1.27 -34.71 -1.64
N HIS A 392 0.36 -34.66 -2.62
CA HIS A 392 0.18 -35.73 -3.61
C HIS A 392 1.43 -35.91 -4.46
N TYR A 393 2.00 -34.82 -4.98
CA TYR A 393 3.28 -34.89 -5.71
C TYR A 393 4.40 -35.51 -4.88
N ARG A 394 4.58 -35.01 -3.64
CA ARG A 394 5.64 -35.47 -2.74
C ARG A 394 5.50 -36.94 -2.34
N ASN A 395 4.29 -37.39 -2.02
CA ASN A 395 4.07 -38.71 -1.42
C ASN A 395 3.76 -39.80 -2.44
N ASN A 396 3.24 -39.45 -3.61
CA ASN A 396 2.77 -40.41 -4.61
C ASN A 396 3.52 -40.27 -5.94
N VAL A 397 3.43 -39.10 -6.60
CA VAL A 397 3.93 -38.96 -7.98
C VAL A 397 5.44 -39.13 -8.07
N VAL A 398 6.20 -38.38 -7.27
CA VAL A 398 7.68 -38.42 -7.30
C VAL A 398 8.22 -39.82 -6.89
N PRO A 399 7.74 -40.48 -5.82
CA PRO A 399 8.19 -41.81 -5.47
C PRO A 399 7.83 -42.88 -6.53
N LEU A 400 6.63 -42.79 -7.15
CA LEU A 400 6.26 -43.72 -8.21
C LEU A 400 7.13 -43.55 -9.46
N ARG A 401 7.43 -42.31 -9.86
CA ARG A 401 8.36 -42.02 -10.97
C ARG A 401 9.79 -42.49 -10.70
N ALA A 402 10.24 -42.37 -9.45
CA ALA A 402 11.53 -42.92 -9.04
C ALA A 402 11.55 -44.46 -9.14
N LYS A 403 10.46 -45.11 -8.75
CA LYS A 403 10.33 -46.57 -8.87
C LYS A 403 10.28 -47.01 -10.33
N VAL A 404 9.55 -46.31 -11.21
CA VAL A 404 9.52 -46.58 -12.64
C VAL A 404 10.91 -46.51 -13.24
N GLU A 405 11.68 -45.44 -12.94
CA GLU A 405 13.05 -45.30 -13.43
C GLU A 405 13.95 -46.42 -12.93
N GLU A 406 13.85 -46.83 -11.65
CA GLU A 406 14.61 -47.95 -11.07
C GLU A 406 14.29 -49.26 -11.79
N GLU A 407 13.00 -49.56 -12.02
CA GLU A 407 12.59 -50.74 -12.77
C GLU A 407 13.00 -50.71 -14.24
N SER A 408 12.92 -49.55 -14.90
CA SER A 408 13.40 -49.35 -16.26
C SER A 408 14.92 -49.57 -16.38
N LEU A 409 15.70 -49.16 -15.36
CA LEU A 409 17.13 -49.41 -15.31
C LEU A 409 17.43 -50.91 -15.14
N LEU A 410 16.68 -51.60 -14.28
CA LEU A 410 16.83 -53.06 -14.08
C LEU A 410 16.48 -53.85 -15.34
N THR A 411 15.39 -53.52 -16.02
CA THR A 411 14.95 -54.19 -17.28
C THR A 411 15.88 -53.87 -18.43
N TYR A 412 16.44 -52.63 -18.46
CA TYR A 412 17.51 -52.29 -19.41
C TYR A 412 18.77 -53.13 -19.20
N ASN A 413 19.22 -53.25 -17.97
CA ASN A 413 20.40 -54.10 -17.60
C ASN A 413 20.14 -55.57 -17.92
N GLY A 414 18.88 -56.04 -17.80
CA GLY A 414 18.42 -57.37 -18.20
C GLY A 414 18.21 -57.55 -19.71
N MET A 415 18.49 -56.55 -20.53
CA MET A 415 18.28 -56.53 -22.00
C MET A 415 16.82 -56.77 -22.44
N ILE A 416 15.87 -56.44 -21.54
CA ILE A 416 14.42 -56.61 -21.79
C ILE A 416 13.84 -55.38 -22.46
N THR A 417 14.31 -54.15 -22.03
CA THR A 417 13.90 -52.88 -22.58
C THR A 417 15.03 -52.22 -23.36
N ASN A 418 14.68 -51.23 -24.18
CA ASN A 418 15.64 -50.48 -24.96
C ASN A 418 16.04 -49.17 -24.22
N THR A 419 17.16 -48.59 -24.64
CA THR A 419 17.70 -47.32 -24.13
C THR A 419 16.69 -46.17 -24.22
N PHE A 420 15.80 -46.16 -25.23
CA PHE A 420 14.82 -45.11 -25.47
C PHE A 420 13.76 -45.06 -24.35
N GLU A 421 13.30 -46.24 -23.89
CA GLU A 421 12.32 -46.34 -22.81
C GLU A 421 12.94 -45.81 -21.48
N LEU A 422 14.15 -46.26 -21.11
CA LEU A 422 14.86 -45.79 -19.94
C LEU A 422 15.03 -44.26 -19.94
N LEU A 423 15.38 -43.67 -21.09
CA LEU A 423 15.60 -42.22 -21.18
C LEU A 423 14.27 -41.44 -21.14
N THR A 424 13.18 -42.03 -21.69
CA THR A 424 11.84 -41.43 -21.58
C THR A 424 11.38 -41.39 -20.11
N ASP A 425 11.55 -42.50 -19.37
CA ASP A 425 11.20 -42.56 -17.95
C ASP A 425 12.04 -41.57 -17.10
N THR A 426 13.32 -41.41 -17.42
CA THR A 426 14.19 -40.42 -16.78
C THR A 426 13.70 -38.99 -17.05
N ARG A 427 13.30 -38.65 -18.30
CA ARG A 427 12.70 -37.33 -18.64
C ARG A 427 11.42 -37.09 -17.86
N ASP A 428 10.55 -38.08 -17.80
CA ASP A 428 9.27 -38.01 -17.08
C ASP A 428 9.46 -37.81 -15.58
N LYS A 429 10.46 -38.46 -14.99
CA LYS A 429 10.85 -38.25 -13.58
C LYS A 429 11.32 -36.81 -13.34
N ILE A 430 12.22 -36.28 -14.21
CA ILE A 430 12.71 -34.91 -14.12
C ILE A 430 11.53 -33.91 -14.17
N ASN A 431 10.62 -34.08 -15.14
CA ASN A 431 9.43 -33.23 -15.27
C ASN A 431 8.55 -33.31 -14.00
N SER A 432 8.32 -34.51 -13.46
CA SER A 432 7.54 -34.70 -12.24
C SER A 432 8.19 -34.04 -11.01
N ILE A 433 9.51 -34.02 -10.92
CA ILE A 433 10.24 -33.30 -9.86
C ILE A 433 10.03 -31.78 -9.99
N LEU A 434 10.15 -31.21 -11.20
CA LEU A 434 9.90 -29.79 -11.44
C LEU A 434 8.45 -29.39 -11.10
N LEU A 435 7.47 -30.22 -11.46
CA LEU A 435 6.06 -30.02 -11.09
C LEU A 435 5.86 -30.08 -9.57
N SER A 436 6.57 -30.97 -8.88
CA SER A 436 6.55 -31.06 -7.40
C SER A 436 7.10 -29.77 -6.74
N VAL A 437 8.19 -29.20 -7.28
CA VAL A 437 8.75 -27.92 -6.80
C VAL A 437 7.75 -26.79 -7.01
N ASN A 438 7.09 -26.75 -8.17
CA ASN A 438 6.05 -25.75 -8.48
C ASN A 438 4.85 -25.89 -7.55
N ALA A 439 4.35 -27.12 -7.32
CA ALA A 439 3.25 -27.38 -6.40
C ALA A 439 3.60 -26.95 -4.96
N LYS A 440 4.83 -27.20 -4.52
CA LYS A 440 5.35 -26.74 -3.21
C LYS A 440 5.41 -25.22 -3.12
N ARG A 441 5.86 -24.54 -4.19
CA ARG A 441 5.85 -23.05 -4.29
C ARG A 441 4.43 -22.53 -4.18
N ASP A 442 3.49 -23.10 -4.91
CA ASP A 442 2.09 -22.65 -4.97
C ASP A 442 1.39 -22.81 -3.61
N PHE A 443 1.75 -23.87 -2.85
CA PHE A 443 1.31 -24.00 -1.47
C PHE A 443 1.85 -22.87 -0.58
N TRP A 444 3.14 -22.55 -0.63
CA TRP A 444 3.73 -21.51 0.20
C TRP A 444 3.23 -20.12 -0.19
N LEU A 445 2.95 -19.87 -1.48
CA LEU A 445 2.30 -18.64 -1.93
C LEU A 445 0.86 -18.53 -1.41
N ALA A 446 0.11 -19.64 -1.43
CA ALA A 446 -1.25 -19.67 -0.89
C ALA A 446 -1.26 -19.44 0.64
N GLU A 447 -0.29 -20.00 1.36
CA GLU A 447 -0.08 -19.76 2.79
C GLU A 447 0.22 -18.28 3.06
N ALA A 448 1.16 -17.69 2.31
CA ALA A 448 1.51 -16.28 2.45
C ALA A 448 0.34 -15.32 2.13
N ASN A 449 -0.66 -15.76 1.37
CA ASN A 449 -1.85 -14.98 1.03
C ASN A 449 -2.96 -15.07 2.10
N LEU A 450 -2.88 -15.95 3.09
CA LEU A 450 -3.89 -16.06 4.15
C LEU A 450 -3.94 -14.84 5.05
N ALA A 451 -2.80 -14.36 5.52
CA ALA A 451 -2.74 -13.18 6.38
C ALA A 451 -3.30 -11.93 5.68
N PRO A 452 -2.92 -11.60 4.43
CA PRO A 452 -3.56 -10.54 3.66
C PRO A 452 -5.07 -10.68 3.47
N ALA A 453 -5.56 -11.90 3.30
CA ALA A 453 -7.00 -12.15 3.15
C ALA A 453 -7.79 -11.88 4.45
N ILE A 454 -7.16 -12.05 5.61
CA ILE A 454 -7.79 -11.85 6.93
C ILE A 454 -7.62 -10.42 7.44
N TYR A 455 -6.44 -9.81 7.26
CA TYR A 455 -6.07 -8.53 7.86
C TYR A 455 -6.04 -7.36 6.87
N GLY A 456 -6.03 -7.64 5.57
CA GLY A 456 -5.84 -6.66 4.51
C GLY A 456 -4.37 -6.63 4.03
N GLY A 457 -4.09 -5.81 3.01
CA GLY A 457 -2.76 -5.75 2.38
C GLY A 457 -2.57 -6.79 1.26
N GLY A 458 -3.63 -7.45 0.80
CA GLY A 458 -3.64 -8.21 -0.44
C GLY A 458 -3.45 -7.29 -1.65
N ALA A 459 -3.09 -7.84 -2.82
CA ALA A 459 -3.03 -7.09 -4.05
C ALA A 459 -4.43 -6.55 -4.39
N THR A 460 -4.72 -5.32 -3.99
CA THR A 460 -5.84 -4.57 -4.53
C THR A 460 -5.46 -4.18 -5.95
N ASN A 461 -6.37 -4.35 -6.90
CA ASN A 461 -6.19 -3.81 -8.24
C ASN A 461 -5.90 -2.30 -8.11
N ALA A 462 -4.66 -1.90 -8.33
CA ALA A 462 -4.14 -0.53 -8.16
C ALA A 462 -4.83 0.52 -9.06
N SER A 463 -5.78 0.10 -9.89
CA SER A 463 -6.54 0.96 -10.81
C SER A 463 -7.68 1.77 -10.16
N ALA A 464 -8.10 1.44 -8.92
CA ALA A 464 -9.23 2.16 -8.28
C ALA A 464 -8.78 3.32 -7.37
N GLU A 465 -7.54 3.33 -6.89
CA GLU A 465 -7.09 4.37 -5.94
C GLU A 465 -6.61 5.66 -6.61
N THR A 466 -6.18 5.60 -7.88
CA THR A 466 -5.68 6.78 -8.61
C THR A 466 -6.79 7.75 -9.03
N GLU A 467 -8.03 7.28 -9.22
CA GLU A 467 -9.17 8.15 -9.55
C GLU A 467 -9.73 8.94 -8.36
N VAL A 468 -9.62 8.45 -7.14
CA VAL A 468 -10.16 9.13 -5.94
C VAL A 468 -9.28 10.32 -5.54
N ALA A 469 -7.96 10.23 -5.73
CA ALA A 469 -7.04 11.32 -5.46
C ALA A 469 -7.19 12.49 -6.46
N ALA A 470 -7.52 12.21 -7.73
CA ALA A 470 -7.73 13.24 -8.75
C ALA A 470 -9.07 14.00 -8.57
N ALA A 471 -10.09 13.36 -7.98
CA ALA A 471 -11.40 14.00 -7.79
C ALA A 471 -11.45 14.93 -6.57
N SER A 472 -10.55 14.77 -5.60
CA SER A 472 -10.49 15.64 -4.41
C SER A 472 -9.59 16.88 -4.57
N GLY A 473 -8.81 16.96 -5.64
CA GLY A 473 -7.86 18.05 -5.89
C GLY A 473 -8.39 19.24 -6.70
N SER A 474 -9.63 19.20 -7.24
CA SER A 474 -10.14 20.24 -8.15
C SER A 474 -11.17 21.20 -7.52
N GLY A 475 -11.20 21.32 -6.20
CA GLY A 475 -12.18 22.15 -5.48
C GLY A 475 -11.57 23.31 -4.70
N GLY A 476 -10.54 23.96 -5.23
CA GLY A 476 -9.96 25.10 -4.54
C GLY A 476 -9.21 26.00 -5.52
N GLY A 477 -9.90 27.00 -6.07
CA GLY A 477 -9.20 27.99 -6.87
C GLY A 477 -10.15 28.77 -7.82
N GLY A 478 -10.63 29.90 -7.38
CA GLY A 478 -11.39 30.81 -8.23
C GLY A 478 -12.05 31.92 -7.43
N GLY A 479 -11.24 32.77 -6.80
CA GLY A 479 -11.69 34.04 -6.29
C GLY A 479 -11.23 35.15 -7.25
N HIS A 480 -12.13 35.86 -7.83
CA HIS A 480 -12.00 37.23 -8.23
C HIS A 480 -13.17 37.97 -7.63
#